data_354a16c7c1397b21278a81f825a26052
#
_entry.id   354a16c7c1397b21278a81f825a26052
#
_cell.length_a   1.000
_cell.length_b   1.000
_cell.length_c   1.000
_cell.angle_alpha   90.00
_cell.angle_beta   90.00
_cell.angle_gamma   90.00
#
_symmetry.space_group_name_H-M   'P 1'
#
loop_
_entity.id
_entity.type
_entity.pdbx_description
1 polymer ?
#
loop_
_entity_poly.entity_id
_entity_poly.type
_entity_poly.pdbx_seq_one_letter_code
_entity_poly.pdbx_strand_id
1 'polypeptide(L)'
;MRTRALSLAALLALTALLPLAATTLQRLSVDDLVGKSTGIVRATAAPVSSFQRSGMIYTTYRLQVSEALKGSPGATVEVAVPGGDYRGLHQSVAGSPALRPGIEYVIFYWTGPSGTNYIMGLGQGLFEVHKDPSGEVVLRRRAMSTEVFGADGREPDHGLTLRWKELQVKAARQAGQ
;
A
#
# COMPACT_ATOMS: atom_id res chain seq x y z
N MET A 1 10.35 43.02 -34.23
CA MET A 1 10.84 41.66 -33.89
C MET A 1 11.06 41.47 -32.40
N ARG A 2 11.46 42.48 -31.60
CA ARG A 2 11.72 42.38 -30.17
C ARG A 2 10.46 42.10 -29.31
N THR A 3 9.31 42.64 -29.64
CA THR A 3 8.04 42.45 -28.90
C THR A 3 7.50 40.99 -29.01
N ARG A 4 7.69 40.32 -30.14
CA ARG A 4 7.25 38.92 -30.32
C ARG A 4 8.11 37.93 -29.52
N ALA A 5 9.41 38.22 -29.36
CA ALA A 5 10.31 37.40 -28.55
C ALA A 5 10.00 37.49 -27.04
N LEU A 6 9.63 38.69 -26.57
CA LEU A 6 9.21 38.89 -25.19
C LEU A 6 7.91 38.18 -24.84
N SER A 7 6.93 38.18 -25.80
CA SER A 7 5.66 37.45 -25.59
C SER A 7 5.85 35.93 -25.58
N LEU A 8 6.77 35.38 -26.36
CA LEU A 8 7.07 33.95 -26.39
C LEU A 8 7.80 33.52 -25.12
N ALA A 9 8.73 34.33 -24.61
CA ALA A 9 9.42 34.07 -23.35
C ALA A 9 8.48 34.12 -22.13
N ALA A 10 7.51 35.03 -22.10
CA ALA A 10 6.51 35.12 -21.05
C ALA A 10 5.55 33.93 -21.07
N LEU A 11 5.19 33.41 -22.24
CA LEU A 11 4.34 32.24 -22.38
C LEU A 11 5.08 30.96 -21.92
N LEU A 12 6.37 30.84 -22.21
CA LEU A 12 7.21 29.72 -21.80
C LEU A 12 7.44 29.72 -20.27
N ALA A 13 7.57 30.90 -19.65
CA ALA A 13 7.71 31.02 -18.20
C ALA A 13 6.43 30.67 -17.43
N LEU A 14 5.25 30.87 -18.03
CA LEU A 14 3.97 30.59 -17.40
C LEU A 14 3.69 29.06 -17.33
N THR A 15 4.24 28.27 -18.27
CA THR A 15 4.09 26.80 -18.26
C THR A 15 4.97 26.12 -17.21
N ALA A 16 6.03 26.79 -16.71
CA ALA A 16 6.91 26.26 -15.67
C ALA A 16 6.32 26.27 -14.25
N LEU A 17 5.16 26.92 -14.07
CA LEU A 17 4.47 27.05 -12.77
C LEU A 17 3.38 26.00 -12.51
N LEU A 18 3.27 24.96 -13.37
CA LEU A 18 2.35 23.87 -13.08
C LEU A 18 2.88 23.10 -11.85
N PRO A 19 2.13 23.08 -10.73
CA PRO A 19 2.56 22.30 -9.57
C PRO A 19 2.61 20.83 -9.99
N LEU A 20 3.78 20.21 -9.87
CA LEU A 20 3.88 18.75 -9.90
C LEU A 20 3.07 18.26 -8.71
N ALA A 21 1.86 17.78 -8.94
CA ALA A 21 1.05 17.12 -7.91
C ALA A 21 1.77 15.83 -7.51
N ALA A 22 2.70 15.93 -6.57
CA ALA A 22 3.27 14.76 -5.93
C ALA A 22 2.15 14.09 -5.13
N THR A 23 1.87 12.83 -5.44
CA THR A 23 0.92 12.02 -4.67
C THR A 23 1.49 11.88 -3.26
N THR A 24 0.90 12.57 -2.30
CA THR A 24 1.31 12.51 -0.90
C THR A 24 0.46 11.47 -0.19
N LEU A 25 1.10 10.47 0.40
CA LEU A 25 0.45 9.46 1.22
C LEU A 25 0.39 9.94 2.68
N GLN A 26 -0.78 9.86 3.30
CA GLN A 26 -0.87 10.07 4.74
C GLN A 26 -0.18 8.91 5.46
N ARG A 27 0.66 9.22 6.46
CA ARG A 27 1.26 8.21 7.34
C ARG A 27 0.16 7.56 8.17
N LEU A 28 0.14 6.24 8.19
CA LEU A 28 -0.75 5.44 9.02
C LEU A 28 0.04 4.83 10.18
N SER A 29 -0.44 5.04 11.40
CA SER A 29 0.05 4.32 12.58
C SER A 29 -0.43 2.86 12.54
N VAL A 30 0.16 2.00 13.36
CA VAL A 30 -0.32 0.61 13.50
C VAL A 30 -1.78 0.59 13.99
N ASP A 31 -2.16 1.50 14.87
CA ASP A 31 -3.53 1.61 15.36
C ASP A 31 -4.49 2.07 14.27
N ASP A 32 -4.07 2.98 13.37
CA ASP A 32 -4.83 3.32 12.18
C ASP A 32 -5.01 2.13 11.25
N LEU A 33 -3.92 1.37 11.00
CA LEU A 33 -3.97 0.17 10.17
C LEU A 33 -4.95 -0.85 10.75
N VAL A 34 -4.90 -1.12 12.06
CA VAL A 34 -5.81 -2.05 12.72
C VAL A 34 -7.25 -1.52 12.69
N GLY A 35 -7.46 -0.24 13.01
CA GLY A 35 -8.79 0.36 13.09
C GLY A 35 -9.51 0.46 11.76
N LYS A 36 -8.83 0.96 10.74
CA LYS A 36 -9.40 1.31 9.43
C LYS A 36 -9.48 0.13 8.47
N SER A 37 -8.75 -0.98 8.70
CA SER A 37 -8.83 -2.16 7.83
C SER A 37 -10.14 -2.94 8.04
N THR A 38 -10.68 -3.50 6.95
CA THR A 38 -11.79 -4.45 6.97
C THR A 38 -11.29 -5.83 7.41
N GLY A 39 -10.05 -6.18 7.01
CA GLY A 39 -9.45 -7.45 7.37
C GLY A 39 -7.94 -7.34 7.58
N ILE A 40 -7.44 -8.21 8.46
CA ILE A 40 -6.01 -8.39 8.75
C ILE A 40 -5.73 -9.89 8.67
N VAL A 41 -4.91 -10.29 7.71
CA VAL A 41 -4.60 -11.69 7.47
C VAL A 41 -3.10 -11.94 7.42
N ARG A 42 -2.68 -13.10 7.87
CA ARG A 42 -1.40 -13.69 7.60
C ARG A 42 -1.57 -14.67 6.44
N ALA A 43 -0.78 -14.49 5.37
CA ALA A 43 -1.02 -15.22 4.12
C ALA A 43 0.21 -15.26 3.23
N THR A 44 0.26 -16.22 2.31
CA THR A 44 1.11 -16.18 1.11
C THR A 44 0.31 -15.66 -0.08
N ALA A 45 0.98 -14.99 -1.02
CA ALA A 45 0.34 -14.34 -2.16
C ALA A 45 0.84 -14.90 -3.49
N ALA A 46 -0.06 -14.99 -4.47
CA ALA A 46 0.27 -15.27 -5.86
C ALA A 46 -0.51 -14.30 -6.77
N PRO A 47 0.10 -13.73 -7.83
CA PRO A 47 -0.62 -12.92 -8.81
C PRO A 47 -1.60 -13.81 -9.58
N VAL A 48 -2.80 -13.31 -9.83
CA VAL A 48 -3.87 -14.04 -10.55
C VAL A 48 -4.15 -13.41 -11.90
N SER A 49 -4.37 -12.07 -11.91
CA SER A 49 -4.79 -11.32 -13.08
C SER A 49 -4.48 -9.85 -12.91
N SER A 50 -4.57 -9.12 -14.03
CA SER A 50 -4.56 -7.66 -14.00
C SER A 50 -5.83 -7.14 -14.68
N PHE A 51 -6.28 -5.96 -14.26
CA PHE A 51 -7.41 -5.27 -14.86
C PHE A 51 -7.17 -3.75 -14.87
N GLN A 52 -7.94 -3.02 -15.69
CA GLN A 52 -7.91 -1.58 -15.72
C GLN A 52 -9.25 -1.01 -15.24
N ARG A 53 -9.19 0.02 -14.39
CA ARG A 53 -10.35 0.79 -13.92
C ARG A 53 -9.99 2.27 -13.85
N SER A 54 -10.80 3.11 -14.48
CA SER A 54 -10.62 4.57 -14.49
C SER A 54 -9.20 5.02 -14.88
N GLY A 55 -8.60 4.37 -15.89
CA GLY A 55 -7.25 4.68 -16.37
C GLY A 55 -6.10 4.08 -15.52
N MET A 56 -6.40 3.48 -14.38
CA MET A 56 -5.42 2.83 -13.51
C MET A 56 -5.40 1.32 -13.76
N ILE A 57 -4.19 0.75 -13.91
CA ILE A 57 -3.99 -0.71 -13.93
C ILE A 57 -3.86 -1.20 -12.49
N TYR A 58 -4.47 -2.35 -12.22
CA TYR A 58 -4.39 -3.07 -10.95
C TYR A 58 -3.95 -4.50 -11.19
N THR A 59 -3.08 -5.00 -10.33
CA THR A 59 -2.74 -6.43 -10.26
C THR A 59 -3.51 -7.06 -9.09
N THR A 60 -4.26 -8.12 -9.36
CA THR A 60 -4.96 -8.91 -8.33
C THR A 60 -4.05 -10.02 -7.83
N TYR A 61 -3.91 -10.12 -6.53
CA TYR A 61 -3.24 -11.20 -5.84
C TYR A 61 -4.26 -12.03 -5.07
N ARG A 62 -4.16 -13.35 -5.21
CA ARG A 62 -4.87 -14.31 -4.35
C ARG A 62 -4.00 -14.62 -3.14
N LEU A 63 -4.56 -14.42 -1.97
CA LEU A 63 -3.94 -14.70 -0.69
C LEU A 63 -4.43 -16.05 -0.18
N GLN A 64 -3.50 -16.96 0.12
CA GLN A 64 -3.78 -18.17 0.88
C GLN A 64 -3.63 -17.83 2.35
N VAL A 65 -4.75 -17.76 3.06
CA VAL A 65 -4.81 -17.30 4.45
C VAL A 65 -4.40 -18.43 5.38
N SER A 66 -3.35 -18.20 6.17
CA SER A 66 -2.93 -19.11 7.25
C SER A 66 -3.53 -18.69 8.61
N GLU A 67 -3.77 -17.40 8.82
CA GLU A 67 -4.36 -16.88 10.06
C GLU A 67 -5.09 -15.55 9.76
N ALA A 68 -6.23 -15.33 10.41
CA ALA A 68 -6.95 -14.06 10.36
C ALA A 68 -7.03 -13.42 11.75
N LEU A 69 -6.58 -12.16 11.87
CA LEU A 69 -6.70 -11.37 13.10
C LEU A 69 -7.94 -10.49 13.09
N LYS A 70 -8.45 -10.13 11.91
CA LYS A 70 -9.63 -9.29 11.75
C LYS A 70 -10.40 -9.70 10.50
N GLY A 71 -11.72 -9.63 10.57
CA GLY A 71 -12.62 -10.07 9.50
C GLY A 71 -12.78 -11.59 9.44
N SER A 72 -13.51 -12.06 8.43
CA SER A 72 -13.80 -13.49 8.20
C SER A 72 -13.51 -13.84 6.73
N PRO A 73 -12.23 -13.81 6.29
CA PRO A 73 -11.88 -13.94 4.86
C PRO A 73 -11.97 -15.37 4.38
N GLY A 74 -12.33 -16.37 4.98
CA GLY A 74 -12.24 -17.77 4.53
C GLY A 74 -10.78 -18.21 4.27
N ALA A 75 -10.61 -19.33 3.55
CA ALA A 75 -9.28 -19.89 3.25
C ALA A 75 -8.50 -19.05 2.22
N THR A 76 -9.19 -18.26 1.40
CA THR A 76 -8.58 -17.38 0.39
C THR A 76 -9.27 -16.04 0.36
N VAL A 77 -8.50 -14.99 0.06
CA VAL A 77 -9.02 -13.64 -0.22
C VAL A 77 -8.24 -13.01 -1.36
N GLU A 78 -8.90 -12.22 -2.19
CA GLU A 78 -8.23 -11.48 -3.26
C GLU A 78 -8.06 -10.02 -2.87
N VAL A 79 -6.88 -9.46 -3.17
CA VAL A 79 -6.57 -8.04 -2.99
C VAL A 79 -6.04 -7.46 -4.29
N ALA A 80 -6.41 -6.22 -4.59
CA ALA A 80 -5.94 -5.47 -5.73
C ALA A 80 -4.85 -4.48 -5.30
N VAL A 81 -3.78 -4.42 -6.08
CA VAL A 81 -2.64 -3.52 -5.90
C VAL A 81 -2.53 -2.65 -7.15
N PRO A 82 -2.45 -1.31 -7.03
CA PRO A 82 -2.32 -0.44 -8.20
C PRO A 82 -0.96 -0.63 -8.88
N GLY A 83 -0.98 -0.64 -10.20
CA GLY A 83 0.17 -0.91 -11.07
C GLY A 83 0.19 -2.34 -11.62
N GLY A 84 1.16 -2.60 -12.50
CA GLY A 84 1.38 -3.88 -13.17
C GLY A 84 1.24 -3.79 -14.69
N ASP A 85 1.05 -4.95 -15.31
CA ASP A 85 0.97 -5.11 -16.76
C ASP A 85 -0.44 -5.49 -17.19
N TYR A 86 -0.99 -4.80 -18.16
CA TYR A 86 -2.31 -5.10 -18.71
C TYR A 86 -2.37 -4.77 -20.21
N ARG A 87 -2.66 -5.75 -21.05
CA ARG A 87 -2.79 -5.62 -22.52
C ARG A 87 -1.61 -4.90 -23.17
N GLY A 88 -0.38 -5.23 -22.78
CA GLY A 88 0.84 -4.63 -23.33
C GLY A 88 1.21 -3.25 -22.75
N LEU A 89 0.41 -2.72 -21.83
CA LEU A 89 0.70 -1.49 -21.10
C LEU A 89 1.30 -1.84 -19.74
N HIS A 90 2.36 -1.14 -19.37
CA HIS A 90 2.96 -1.20 -18.04
C HIS A 90 2.67 0.09 -17.27
N GLN A 91 2.24 -0.02 -16.01
CA GLN A 91 2.04 1.13 -15.13
C GLN A 91 2.70 0.89 -13.78
N SER A 92 3.54 1.84 -13.37
CA SER A 92 4.16 1.86 -12.04
C SER A 92 3.48 2.94 -11.18
N VAL A 93 3.21 2.61 -9.91
CA VAL A 93 2.61 3.54 -8.95
C VAL A 93 3.54 3.66 -7.74
N ALA A 94 3.96 4.88 -7.44
CA ALA A 94 4.85 5.15 -6.31
C ALA A 94 4.20 4.71 -4.99
N GLY A 95 4.94 4.00 -4.15
CA GLY A 95 4.45 3.45 -2.89
C GLY A 95 3.60 2.19 -3.02
N SER A 96 3.31 1.73 -4.25
CA SER A 96 2.59 0.48 -4.46
C SER A 96 3.45 -0.72 -4.04
N PRO A 97 2.90 -1.68 -3.27
CA PRO A 97 3.65 -2.84 -2.84
C PRO A 97 3.81 -3.87 -3.97
N ALA A 98 4.95 -4.58 -3.95
CA ALA A 98 5.15 -5.77 -4.77
C ALA A 98 5.12 -7.01 -3.87
N LEU A 99 4.13 -7.88 -4.06
CA LEU A 99 4.06 -9.16 -3.36
C LEU A 99 4.82 -10.22 -4.17
N ARG A 100 5.73 -10.93 -3.51
CA ARG A 100 6.54 -11.97 -4.13
C ARG A 100 5.99 -13.36 -3.77
N PRO A 101 5.89 -14.27 -4.73
CA PRO A 101 5.47 -15.64 -4.45
C PRO A 101 6.38 -16.33 -3.40
N GLY A 102 5.79 -17.15 -2.55
CA GLY A 102 6.52 -17.91 -1.53
C GLY A 102 6.92 -17.12 -0.28
N ILE A 103 6.70 -15.81 -0.26
CA ILE A 103 6.89 -14.99 0.94
C ILE A 103 5.58 -14.93 1.72
N GLU A 104 5.69 -15.11 3.03
CA GLU A 104 4.56 -14.93 3.94
C GLU A 104 4.47 -13.47 4.39
N TYR A 105 3.26 -12.93 4.36
CA TYR A 105 2.96 -11.56 4.70
C TYR A 105 1.88 -11.46 5.76
N VAL A 106 1.89 -10.37 6.53
CA VAL A 106 0.70 -9.85 7.20
C VAL A 106 0.18 -8.68 6.39
N ILE A 107 -1.08 -8.77 6.00
CA ILE A 107 -1.73 -7.86 5.06
C ILE A 107 -2.94 -7.22 5.73
N PHE A 108 -2.91 -5.90 5.82
CA PHE A 108 -4.05 -5.08 6.21
C PHE A 108 -4.77 -4.63 4.94
N TYR A 109 -6.02 -4.99 4.78
CA TYR A 109 -6.80 -4.58 3.62
C TYR A 109 -8.12 -3.92 4.01
N TRP A 110 -8.63 -3.09 3.13
CA TRP A 110 -9.95 -2.50 3.23
C TRP A 110 -10.78 -2.88 2.00
N THR A 111 -12.08 -3.02 2.19
CA THR A 111 -13.01 -3.38 1.12
C THR A 111 -13.67 -2.10 0.59
N GLY A 112 -13.43 -1.80 -0.67
CA GLY A 112 -14.04 -0.66 -1.35
C GLY A 112 -15.54 -0.88 -1.64
N PRO A 113 -16.26 0.16 -2.06
CA PRO A 113 -17.72 0.09 -2.34
C PRO A 113 -18.08 -0.96 -3.41
N SER A 114 -17.15 -1.29 -4.31
CA SER A 114 -17.34 -2.33 -5.34
C SER A 114 -17.08 -3.76 -4.86
N GLY A 115 -16.81 -3.97 -3.56
CA GLY A 115 -16.41 -5.26 -3.02
C GLY A 115 -14.95 -5.64 -3.28
N THR A 116 -14.16 -4.79 -3.96
CA THR A 116 -12.74 -5.04 -4.19
C THR A 116 -11.93 -4.71 -2.93
N ASN A 117 -11.08 -5.64 -2.50
CA ASN A 117 -10.16 -5.40 -1.39
C ASN A 117 -8.88 -4.75 -1.90
N TYR A 118 -8.39 -3.77 -1.18
CA TYR A 118 -7.15 -3.04 -1.45
C TYR A 118 -6.24 -3.07 -0.24
N ILE A 119 -4.92 -3.17 -0.44
CA ILE A 119 -3.97 -3.06 0.66
C ILE A 119 -4.05 -1.64 1.24
N MET A 120 -4.13 -1.55 2.58
CA MET A 120 -4.28 -0.28 3.29
C MET A 120 -3.05 0.61 3.11
N GLY A 121 -3.27 1.87 2.71
CA GLY A 121 -2.20 2.85 2.56
C GLY A 121 -1.10 2.44 1.57
N LEU A 122 -1.44 1.72 0.49
CA LEU A 122 -0.49 1.11 -0.43
C LEU A 122 0.47 0.15 0.31
N GLY A 123 1.79 0.40 0.27
CA GLY A 123 2.77 -0.42 0.96
C GLY A 123 2.75 -0.34 2.49
N GLN A 124 2.02 0.62 3.09
CA GLN A 124 1.96 0.76 4.55
C GLN A 124 1.30 -0.43 5.23
N GLY A 125 0.30 -1.04 4.59
CA GLY A 125 -0.42 -2.21 5.11
C GLY A 125 0.17 -3.56 4.75
N LEU A 126 1.42 -3.63 4.26
CA LEU A 126 2.09 -4.87 3.88
C LEU A 126 3.35 -5.11 4.71
N PHE A 127 3.37 -6.20 5.49
CA PHE A 127 4.51 -6.59 6.31
C PHE A 127 4.99 -7.99 5.91
N GLU A 128 6.28 -8.17 5.67
CA GLU A 128 6.91 -9.48 5.50
C GLU A 128 7.04 -10.16 6.87
N VAL A 129 6.75 -11.45 6.92
CA VAL A 129 6.89 -12.28 8.13
C VAL A 129 8.30 -12.83 8.19
N HIS A 130 8.98 -12.61 9.29
CA HIS A 130 10.33 -13.13 9.57
C HIS A 130 10.33 -13.84 10.92
N LYS A 131 11.36 -14.65 11.15
CA LYS A 131 11.72 -15.14 12.48
C LYS A 131 13.02 -14.49 12.91
N ASP A 132 13.08 -14.01 14.12
CA ASP A 132 14.33 -13.53 14.72
C ASP A 132 15.21 -14.71 15.19
N PRO A 133 16.45 -14.47 15.66
CA PRO A 133 17.33 -15.53 16.15
C PRO A 133 16.77 -16.33 17.34
N SER A 134 15.80 -15.79 18.08
CA SER A 134 15.10 -16.49 19.16
C SER A 134 13.94 -17.36 18.66
N GLY A 135 13.60 -17.28 17.36
CA GLY A 135 12.47 -17.94 16.74
C GLY A 135 11.15 -17.17 16.88
N GLU A 136 11.17 -15.97 17.47
CA GLU A 136 9.98 -15.12 17.57
C GLU A 136 9.60 -14.53 16.20
N VAL A 137 8.29 -14.46 15.92
CA VAL A 137 7.78 -13.90 14.68
C VAL A 137 7.82 -12.38 14.73
N VAL A 138 8.54 -11.81 13.77
CA VAL A 138 8.74 -10.37 13.58
C VAL A 138 8.20 -9.95 12.22
N LEU A 139 7.45 -8.89 12.19
CA LEU A 139 6.86 -8.29 11.00
C LEU A 139 7.71 -7.11 10.57
N ARG A 140 8.12 -7.10 9.30
CA ARG A 140 8.91 -6.00 8.73
C ARG A 140 8.23 -5.40 7.53
N ARG A 141 7.97 -4.12 7.60
CA ARG A 141 7.55 -3.31 6.46
C ARG A 141 8.78 -2.54 5.96
N ARG A 142 9.07 -2.67 4.67
CA ARG A 142 10.13 -1.90 4.04
C ARG A 142 9.72 -0.43 3.92
N ALA A 143 10.69 0.46 3.93
CA ALA A 143 10.47 1.85 3.55
C ALA A 143 9.93 1.91 2.12
N MET A 144 8.92 2.72 1.90
CA MET A 144 8.40 3.00 0.55
C MET A 144 9.27 4.03 -0.15
N SER A 145 9.34 3.97 -1.48
CA SER A 145 10.05 4.94 -2.31
C SER A 145 9.28 6.27 -2.48
N THR A 146 8.30 6.54 -1.63
CA THR A 146 7.49 7.76 -1.66
C THR A 146 7.52 8.43 -0.29
N GLU A 147 7.37 9.76 -0.29
CA GLU A 147 7.19 10.52 0.95
C GLU A 147 5.81 10.27 1.54
N VAL A 148 5.72 10.33 2.85
CA VAL A 148 4.48 10.29 3.61
C VAL A 148 4.26 11.63 4.31
N PHE A 149 3.00 11.98 4.52
CA PHE A 149 2.61 13.18 5.25
C PHE A 149 2.30 12.79 6.70
N GLY A 150 3.17 13.19 7.61
CA GLY A 150 3.03 13.00 9.05
C GLY A 150 2.55 14.28 9.75
N ALA A 151 2.64 14.29 11.08
CA ALA A 151 2.24 15.42 11.91
C ALA A 151 3.09 16.68 11.64
N ASP A 152 4.38 16.49 11.32
CA ASP A 152 5.36 17.56 11.11
C ASP A 152 5.56 17.93 9.62
N GLY A 153 4.70 17.43 8.73
CA GLY A 153 4.75 17.69 7.30
C GLY A 153 5.22 16.48 6.48
N ARG A 154 5.85 16.75 5.33
CA ARG A 154 6.38 15.69 4.45
C ARG A 154 7.66 15.10 5.03
N GLU A 155 7.73 13.80 5.08
CA GLU A 155 8.90 13.07 5.57
C GLU A 155 9.13 11.78 4.77
N PRO A 156 10.37 11.29 4.67
CA PRO A 156 10.65 9.97 4.12
C PRO A 156 9.95 8.88 4.94
N ASP A 157 9.52 7.82 4.27
CA ASP A 157 9.06 6.63 4.98
C ASP A 157 10.27 5.80 5.44
N HIS A 158 10.36 5.52 6.72
CA HIS A 158 11.49 4.78 7.32
C HIS A 158 11.24 3.28 7.48
N GLY A 159 10.11 2.78 6.97
CA GLY A 159 9.70 1.41 7.24
C GLY A 159 9.22 1.22 8.68
N LEU A 160 8.95 -0.02 9.05
CA LEU A 160 8.46 -0.35 10.39
C LEU A 160 8.76 -1.81 10.73
N THR A 161 9.10 -2.07 11.99
CA THR A 161 9.24 -3.41 12.56
C THR A 161 8.37 -3.51 13.81
N LEU A 162 7.59 -4.58 13.91
CA LEU A 162 6.80 -4.89 15.11
C LEU A 162 6.75 -6.40 15.33
N ARG A 163 6.45 -6.84 16.56
CA ARG A 163 6.28 -8.23 16.88
C ARG A 163 4.87 -8.71 16.56
N TRP A 164 4.76 -9.94 16.07
CA TRP A 164 3.46 -10.54 15.80
C TRP A 164 2.53 -10.52 17.00
N LYS A 165 3.04 -10.87 18.18
CA LYS A 165 2.27 -10.84 19.44
C LYS A 165 1.73 -9.45 19.79
N GLU A 166 2.49 -8.40 19.52
CA GLU A 166 2.05 -7.02 19.75
C GLU A 166 0.86 -6.67 18.86
N LEU A 167 0.93 -7.07 17.57
CA LEU A 167 -0.17 -6.89 16.65
C LEU A 167 -1.43 -7.66 17.06
N GLN A 168 -1.28 -8.92 17.51
CA GLN A 168 -2.40 -9.74 18.01
C GLN A 168 -3.11 -9.05 19.18
N VAL A 169 -2.35 -8.52 20.14
CA VAL A 169 -2.91 -7.80 21.30
C VAL A 169 -3.65 -6.53 20.85
N LYS A 170 -3.08 -5.75 19.89
CA LYS A 170 -3.73 -4.55 19.36
C LYS A 170 -5.03 -4.89 18.63
N ALA A 171 -5.01 -5.91 17.77
CA ALA A 171 -6.20 -6.35 17.04
C ALA A 171 -7.32 -6.83 18.00
N ALA A 172 -6.99 -7.61 19.01
CA ALA A 172 -7.96 -8.09 20.00
C ALA A 172 -8.59 -6.95 20.80
N ARG A 173 -7.83 -5.93 21.20
CA ARG A 173 -8.36 -4.76 21.94
C ARG A 173 -9.38 -3.97 21.10
N GLN A 174 -9.16 -3.82 19.80
CA GLN A 174 -10.09 -3.10 18.94
C GLN A 174 -11.35 -3.92 18.57
N ALA A 175 -11.25 -5.25 18.57
CA ALA A 175 -12.40 -6.12 18.34
C ALA A 175 -13.38 -6.14 19.54
N GLY A 176 -12.93 -5.75 20.74
CA GLY A 176 -13.74 -5.70 21.95
C GLY A 176 -14.37 -4.32 22.26
N GLN A 177 -14.18 -3.35 21.40
CA GLN A 177 -14.79 -2.01 21.44
C GLN A 177 -15.99 -1.91 20.49
#